data_7614815e85cd182a0ac7f6c7d2752934
#
_entry.id   7614815e85cd182a0ac7f6c7d2752934
#
_cell.length_a   1.000
_cell.length_b   1.000
_cell.length_c   1.000
_cell.angle_alpha   90.00
_cell.angle_beta   90.00
_cell.angle_gamma   90.00
#
_symmetry.space_group_name_H-M   'P 1'
#
loop_
_entity.id
_entity.type
_entity.pdbx_description
1 polymer ?
#
loop_
_entity_poly.entity_id
_entity_poly.type
_entity_poly.pdbx_seq_one_letter_code
_entity_poly.pdbx_strand_id
1 'polypeptide(L)'
;ERAVKTGKITQNDYERAHSLYIQCMAEKGFKGAKYVKQPDGLYKLVSSSSNADESDRWWNTSIQCSEGTDSLIEAEYREQQDNPERYKDPGMIAVQCLRDAGKVDDSYTAAQFNNSISRYNRLLQGKDLSKVFGFPVDSNDQQTMFCLSLGEVDSDGNS
;
A
#
# COMPACT_ATOMS: atom_id res chain seq x y z
N GLU A 1 -4.01 -13.39 14.71
CA GLU A 1 -4.71 -14.55 14.11
C GLU A 1 -6.24 -14.41 14.10
N ARG A 2 -6.89 -13.91 15.19
CA ARG A 2 -8.37 -13.83 15.23
C ARG A 2 -8.92 -12.79 14.29
N ALA A 3 -8.31 -11.61 14.18
CA ALA A 3 -8.72 -10.54 13.29
C ALA A 3 -8.64 -10.99 11.81
N VAL A 4 -7.55 -11.63 11.41
CA VAL A 4 -7.39 -12.17 10.04
C VAL A 4 -8.45 -13.23 9.73
N LYS A 5 -8.81 -14.09 10.69
CA LYS A 5 -9.86 -15.12 10.51
C LYS A 5 -11.26 -14.53 10.28
N THR A 6 -11.54 -13.34 10.80
CA THR A 6 -12.82 -12.65 10.56
C THR A 6 -12.88 -11.96 9.19
N GLY A 7 -11.75 -11.85 8.51
CA GLY A 7 -11.62 -11.17 7.21
C GLY A 7 -11.84 -9.66 7.29
N LYS A 8 -11.79 -9.09 8.49
CA LYS A 8 -11.87 -7.64 8.71
C LYS A 8 -10.94 -7.23 9.84
N ILE A 9 -9.93 -6.43 9.51
CA ILE A 9 -9.01 -5.82 10.46
C ILE A 9 -9.59 -4.49 10.92
N THR A 10 -9.77 -4.31 12.22
CA THR A 10 -10.20 -3.02 12.78
C THR A 10 -8.98 -2.13 13.03
N GLN A 11 -9.21 -0.81 13.15
CA GLN A 11 -8.16 0.15 13.56
C GLN A 11 -7.49 -0.29 14.87
N ASN A 12 -8.25 -0.81 15.80
CA ASN A 12 -7.71 -1.30 17.09
C ASN A 12 -6.83 -2.55 16.93
N ASP A 13 -7.20 -3.47 16.04
CA ASP A 13 -6.36 -4.65 15.74
C ASP A 13 -5.03 -4.21 15.10
N TYR A 14 -5.09 -3.24 14.19
CA TYR A 14 -3.94 -2.64 13.51
C TYR A 14 -2.99 -1.98 14.53
N GLU A 15 -3.50 -1.09 15.37
CA GLU A 15 -2.71 -0.40 16.40
C GLU A 15 -2.13 -1.37 17.46
N ARG A 16 -2.88 -2.41 17.81
CA ARG A 16 -2.40 -3.45 18.71
C ARG A 16 -1.26 -4.26 18.11
N ALA A 17 -1.34 -4.62 16.84
CA ALA A 17 -0.28 -5.33 16.14
C ALA A 17 1.04 -4.53 16.16
N HIS A 18 0.97 -3.23 15.85
CA HIS A 18 2.11 -2.33 15.93
C HIS A 18 2.67 -2.22 17.37
N SER A 19 1.81 -2.18 18.38
CA SER A 19 2.26 -2.12 19.77
C SER A 19 3.04 -3.38 20.16
N LEU A 20 2.59 -4.56 19.74
CA LEU A 20 3.27 -5.83 19.96
C LEU A 20 4.61 -5.89 19.24
N TYR A 21 4.69 -5.41 18.00
CA TYR A 21 5.94 -5.30 17.26
C TYR A 21 6.95 -4.41 17.98
N ILE A 22 6.56 -3.20 18.39
CA ILE A 22 7.43 -2.27 19.13
C ILE A 22 7.90 -2.87 20.45
N GLN A 23 7.03 -3.57 21.16
CA GLN A 23 7.40 -4.29 22.39
C GLN A 23 8.48 -5.33 22.09
N CYS A 24 8.29 -6.19 21.07
CA CYS A 24 9.29 -7.19 20.66
C CYS A 24 10.63 -6.53 20.29
N MET A 25 10.63 -5.46 19.52
CA MET A 25 11.84 -4.73 19.14
C MET A 25 12.56 -4.18 20.39
N ALA A 26 11.83 -3.61 21.34
CA ALA A 26 12.39 -3.07 22.58
C ALA A 26 13.00 -4.14 23.47
N GLU A 27 12.36 -5.32 23.61
CA GLU A 27 12.86 -6.49 24.35
C GLU A 27 14.18 -7.02 23.75
N LYS A 28 14.34 -6.91 22.42
CA LYS A 28 15.56 -7.28 21.69
C LYS A 28 16.62 -6.15 21.63
N GLY A 29 16.36 -5.03 22.32
CA GLY A 29 17.33 -3.94 22.50
C GLY A 29 17.12 -2.73 21.58
N PHE A 30 16.13 -2.73 20.69
CA PHE A 30 15.83 -1.62 19.75
C PHE A 30 14.72 -0.69 20.29
N LYS A 31 15.02 0.03 21.38
CA LYS A 31 14.08 0.92 22.06
C LYS A 31 13.70 2.19 21.27
N GLY A 32 14.42 2.50 20.19
CA GLY A 32 14.16 3.68 19.36
C GLY A 32 13.14 3.45 18.23
N ALA A 33 12.70 2.20 18.03
CA ALA A 33 11.67 1.89 17.04
C ALA A 33 10.32 2.44 17.47
N LYS A 34 9.61 3.12 16.58
CA LYS A 34 8.25 3.63 16.81
C LYS A 34 7.46 3.71 15.52
N TYR A 35 6.15 3.57 15.64
CA TYR A 35 5.23 3.88 14.56
C TYR A 35 4.74 5.33 14.65
N VAL A 36 4.69 6.01 13.51
CA VAL A 36 4.19 7.38 13.36
C VAL A 36 3.01 7.37 12.41
N LYS A 37 1.85 7.80 12.91
CA LYS A 37 0.63 7.89 12.11
C LYS A 37 0.80 8.90 10.99
N GLN A 38 0.43 8.51 9.78
CA GLN A 38 0.45 9.34 8.58
C GLN A 38 -0.93 9.97 8.34
N PRO A 39 -1.04 10.99 7.47
CA PRO A 39 -2.32 11.63 7.16
C PRO A 39 -3.38 10.69 6.55
N ASP A 40 -2.95 9.63 5.86
CA ASP A 40 -3.81 8.57 5.31
C ASP A 40 -4.36 7.59 6.34
N GLY A 41 -3.99 7.75 7.62
CA GLY A 41 -4.39 6.88 8.72
C GLY A 41 -3.52 5.64 8.92
N LEU A 42 -2.61 5.37 8.01
CA LEU A 42 -1.61 4.30 8.12
C LEU A 42 -0.47 4.71 9.06
N TYR A 43 0.37 3.75 9.43
CA TYR A 43 1.51 4.00 10.28
C TYR A 43 2.81 3.70 9.54
N LYS A 44 3.79 4.58 9.71
CA LYS A 44 5.15 4.41 9.20
C LYS A 44 6.09 4.06 10.35
N LEU A 45 6.80 2.93 10.21
CA LEU A 45 7.87 2.57 11.13
C LEU A 45 9.05 3.54 10.98
N VAL A 46 9.48 4.10 12.08
CA VAL A 46 10.65 4.98 12.17
C VAL A 46 11.60 4.39 13.20
N SER A 47 12.86 4.25 12.82
CA SER A 47 13.93 3.82 13.71
C SER A 47 15.22 4.56 13.38
N SER A 48 16.16 4.59 14.32
CA SER A 48 17.52 5.09 14.09
C SER A 48 18.51 3.93 14.30
N SER A 49 19.37 3.68 13.32
CA SER A 49 20.58 2.86 13.47
C SER A 49 21.80 3.74 13.29
N SER A 50 22.88 3.47 14.02
CA SER A 50 24.06 4.32 14.06
C SER A 50 25.21 3.81 13.18
N ASN A 51 25.18 2.54 12.73
CA ASN A 51 26.20 1.91 11.89
C ASN A 51 25.65 0.71 11.10
N ALA A 52 26.44 0.15 10.17
CA ALA A 52 26.03 -0.94 9.29
C ALA A 52 25.72 -2.24 10.06
N ASP A 53 26.54 -2.63 11.05
CA ASP A 53 26.31 -3.86 11.82
C ASP A 53 25.04 -3.78 12.65
N GLU A 54 24.73 -2.61 13.18
CA GLU A 54 23.45 -2.34 13.87
C GLU A 54 22.27 -2.41 12.92
N SER A 55 22.44 -1.94 11.68
CA SER A 55 21.43 -2.02 10.62
C SER A 55 21.06 -3.45 10.27
N ASP A 56 22.05 -4.33 10.09
CA ASP A 56 21.82 -5.75 9.78
C ASP A 56 21.14 -6.48 10.94
N ARG A 57 21.59 -6.22 12.17
CA ARG A 57 20.96 -6.77 13.36
C ARG A 57 19.54 -6.27 13.53
N TRP A 58 19.32 -4.97 13.29
CA TRP A 58 18.00 -4.38 13.30
C TRP A 58 17.07 -5.04 12.29
N TRP A 59 17.54 -5.20 11.03
CA TRP A 59 16.76 -5.80 9.95
C TRP A 59 16.33 -7.24 10.29
N ASN A 60 17.27 -8.09 10.71
CA ASN A 60 16.99 -9.47 11.09
C ASN A 60 16.02 -9.55 12.29
N THR A 61 16.17 -8.66 13.27
CA THR A 61 15.28 -8.58 14.43
C THR A 61 13.89 -8.09 14.03
N SER A 62 13.82 -7.13 13.12
CA SER A 62 12.58 -6.58 12.57
C SER A 62 11.74 -7.68 11.91
N ILE A 63 12.34 -8.50 11.05
CA ILE A 63 11.67 -9.64 10.42
C ILE A 63 11.11 -10.59 11.47
N GLN A 64 11.94 -11.01 12.45
CA GLN A 64 11.52 -11.92 13.53
C GLN A 64 10.36 -11.36 14.37
N CYS A 65 10.38 -10.07 14.66
CA CYS A 65 9.32 -9.43 15.42
C CYS A 65 8.04 -9.28 14.60
N SER A 66 8.16 -9.01 13.31
CA SER A 66 7.03 -8.83 12.41
C SER A 66 6.24 -10.12 12.19
N GLU A 67 6.92 -11.26 12.01
CA GLU A 67 6.28 -12.56 11.75
C GLU A 67 5.22 -12.98 12.78
N GLY A 68 5.35 -12.58 14.03
CA GLY A 68 4.40 -12.93 15.08
C GLY A 68 3.41 -11.83 15.45
N THR A 69 3.51 -10.64 14.84
CA THR A 69 2.80 -9.44 15.28
C THR A 69 2.04 -8.74 14.18
N ASP A 70 2.74 -8.00 13.31
CA ASP A 70 2.12 -7.04 12.40
C ASP A 70 2.15 -7.42 10.91
N SER A 71 2.99 -8.35 10.46
CA SER A 71 3.18 -8.64 9.03
C SER A 71 1.88 -8.92 8.27
N LEU A 72 1.04 -9.83 8.77
CA LEU A 72 -0.24 -10.15 8.15
C LEU A 72 -1.29 -9.04 8.37
N ILE A 73 -1.27 -8.42 9.54
CA ILE A 73 -2.22 -7.36 9.89
C ILE A 73 -1.95 -6.12 9.04
N GLU A 74 -0.69 -5.74 8.83
CA GLU A 74 -0.29 -4.61 8.02
C GLU A 74 -0.76 -4.78 6.56
N ALA A 75 -0.50 -5.95 5.96
CA ALA A 75 -0.87 -6.25 4.59
C ALA A 75 -2.39 -6.21 4.40
N GLU A 76 -3.13 -6.96 5.23
CA GLU A 76 -4.59 -7.04 5.15
C GLU A 76 -5.28 -5.70 5.45
N TYR A 77 -4.74 -4.91 6.39
CA TYR A 77 -5.30 -3.60 6.71
C TYR A 77 -5.10 -2.62 5.56
N ARG A 78 -3.92 -2.60 4.93
CA ARG A 78 -3.67 -1.79 3.73
C ARG A 78 -4.61 -2.18 2.59
N GLU A 79 -4.72 -3.48 2.31
CA GLU A 79 -5.63 -3.96 1.28
C GLU A 79 -7.08 -3.53 1.55
N GLN A 80 -7.53 -3.56 2.80
CA GLN A 80 -8.86 -3.05 3.17
C GLN A 80 -9.04 -1.54 2.92
N GLN A 81 -7.98 -0.74 3.08
CA GLN A 81 -8.03 0.70 2.79
C GLN A 81 -8.01 0.97 1.29
N ASP A 82 -7.15 0.27 0.57
CA ASP A 82 -6.93 0.49 -0.87
C ASP A 82 -8.03 -0.15 -1.72
N ASN A 83 -8.65 -1.22 -1.22
CA ASN A 83 -9.70 -1.98 -1.90
C ASN A 83 -10.86 -2.35 -0.95
N PRO A 84 -11.62 -1.37 -0.42
CA PRO A 84 -12.68 -1.61 0.55
C PRO A 84 -13.81 -2.50 0.01
N GLU A 85 -14.06 -2.46 -1.28
CA GLU A 85 -15.07 -3.29 -1.97
C GLU A 85 -14.56 -4.67 -2.38
N ARG A 86 -13.28 -4.97 -2.12
CA ARG A 86 -12.61 -6.24 -2.43
C ARG A 86 -12.73 -6.65 -3.90
N TYR A 87 -12.53 -5.70 -4.80
CA TYR A 87 -12.45 -5.99 -6.23
C TYR A 87 -11.26 -6.91 -6.53
N LYS A 88 -11.47 -7.88 -7.40
CA LYS A 88 -10.41 -8.79 -7.89
C LYS A 88 -9.69 -8.26 -9.13
N ASP A 89 -10.30 -7.32 -9.82
CA ASP A 89 -9.71 -6.66 -11.00
C ASP A 89 -8.97 -5.40 -10.55
N PRO A 90 -7.65 -5.33 -10.67
CA PRO A 90 -6.86 -4.15 -10.33
C PRO A 90 -7.34 -2.88 -11.03
N GLY A 91 -7.84 -2.97 -12.26
CA GLY A 91 -8.44 -1.85 -12.96
C GLY A 91 -9.69 -1.30 -12.28
N MET A 92 -10.49 -2.16 -11.61
CA MET A 92 -11.62 -1.70 -10.79
C MET A 92 -11.15 -0.97 -9.54
N ILE A 93 -10.10 -1.45 -8.88
CA ILE A 93 -9.52 -0.79 -7.71
C ILE A 93 -9.03 0.61 -8.09
N ALA A 94 -8.24 0.71 -9.16
CA ALA A 94 -7.71 1.98 -9.67
C ALA A 94 -8.83 2.96 -10.05
N VAL A 95 -9.85 2.50 -10.78
CA VAL A 95 -10.97 3.35 -11.19
C VAL A 95 -11.78 3.82 -9.99
N GLN A 96 -12.03 2.97 -9.00
CA GLN A 96 -12.73 3.40 -7.78
C GLN A 96 -11.93 4.47 -7.03
N CYS A 97 -10.63 4.26 -6.84
CA CYS A 97 -9.73 5.24 -6.24
C CYS A 97 -9.76 6.59 -6.99
N LEU A 98 -9.71 6.57 -8.34
CA LEU A 98 -9.78 7.78 -9.17
C LEU A 98 -11.12 8.51 -9.06
N ARG A 99 -12.24 7.78 -8.95
CA ARG A 99 -13.58 8.35 -8.72
C ARG A 99 -13.67 9.01 -7.36
N ASP A 100 -13.24 8.31 -6.30
CA ASP A 100 -13.25 8.82 -4.93
C ASP A 100 -12.38 10.07 -4.79
N ALA A 101 -11.29 10.16 -5.56
CA ALA A 101 -10.43 11.33 -5.67
C ALA A 101 -11.00 12.44 -6.59
N GLY A 102 -12.17 12.23 -7.22
CA GLY A 102 -12.79 13.17 -8.15
C GLY A 102 -12.00 13.43 -9.43
N LYS A 103 -11.16 12.46 -9.87
CA LYS A 103 -10.31 12.59 -11.05
C LYS A 103 -11.00 12.12 -12.34
N VAL A 104 -11.94 11.22 -12.21
CA VAL A 104 -12.79 10.70 -13.29
C VAL A 104 -14.24 10.69 -12.84
N ASP A 105 -15.16 10.67 -13.78
CA ASP A 105 -16.60 10.52 -13.53
C ASP A 105 -17.03 9.04 -13.53
N ASP A 106 -18.29 8.77 -13.19
CA ASP A 106 -18.84 7.41 -13.10
C ASP A 106 -18.86 6.66 -14.44
N SER A 107 -18.71 7.35 -15.56
CA SER A 107 -18.67 6.73 -16.90
C SER A 107 -17.31 6.13 -17.25
N TYR A 108 -16.23 6.53 -16.54
CA TYR A 108 -14.91 5.95 -16.73
C TYR A 108 -14.82 4.55 -16.15
N THR A 109 -14.55 3.55 -16.97
CA THR A 109 -14.65 2.13 -16.62
C THR A 109 -13.31 1.43 -16.44
N ALA A 110 -13.30 0.32 -15.69
CA ALA A 110 -12.13 -0.56 -15.56
C ALA A 110 -11.62 -1.07 -16.93
N ALA A 111 -12.52 -1.36 -17.86
CA ALA A 111 -12.13 -1.78 -19.22
C ALA A 111 -11.36 -0.68 -19.97
N GLN A 112 -11.76 0.59 -19.84
CA GLN A 112 -11.03 1.72 -20.40
C GLN A 112 -9.67 1.89 -19.74
N PHE A 113 -9.61 1.77 -18.41
CA PHE A 113 -8.37 1.82 -17.64
C PHE A 113 -7.40 0.70 -18.08
N ASN A 114 -7.84 -0.56 -18.08
CA ASN A 114 -7.03 -1.72 -18.45
C ASN A 114 -6.50 -1.61 -19.90
N ASN A 115 -7.30 -1.10 -20.83
CA ASN A 115 -6.86 -0.81 -22.18
C ASN A 115 -5.77 0.27 -22.21
N SER A 116 -5.88 1.28 -21.34
CA SER A 116 -4.90 2.37 -21.25
C SER A 116 -3.58 1.88 -20.66
N ILE A 117 -3.61 1.10 -19.59
CA ILE A 117 -2.42 0.44 -19.00
C ILE A 117 -1.74 -0.44 -20.06
N SER A 118 -2.49 -1.27 -20.76
CA SER A 118 -1.94 -2.15 -21.81
C SER A 118 -1.30 -1.35 -22.96
N ARG A 119 -1.82 -0.16 -23.30
CA ARG A 119 -1.20 0.76 -24.26
C ARG A 119 0.04 1.41 -23.71
N TYR A 120 0.00 1.87 -22.46
CA TYR A 120 1.15 2.49 -21.79
C TYR A 120 2.34 1.54 -21.74
N ASN A 121 2.14 0.31 -21.29
CA ASN A 121 3.18 -0.71 -21.20
C ASN A 121 3.79 -1.09 -22.56
N ARG A 122 3.00 -1.06 -23.63
CA ARG A 122 3.50 -1.34 -24.99
C ARG A 122 4.26 -0.17 -25.63
N LEU A 123 3.99 1.05 -25.21
CA LEU A 123 4.51 2.23 -25.90
C LEU A 123 5.79 2.79 -25.28
N LEU A 124 6.31 2.17 -24.22
CA LEU A 124 7.55 2.51 -23.51
C LEU A 124 7.78 4.02 -23.35
N GLN A 125 7.55 4.50 -22.15
CA GLN A 125 8.04 5.74 -21.51
C GLN A 125 8.12 7.04 -22.37
N GLY A 126 7.64 8.14 -21.80
CA GLY A 126 7.78 9.49 -22.36
C GLY A 126 6.53 10.05 -23.05
N LYS A 127 5.36 9.39 -22.93
CA LYS A 127 4.11 9.89 -23.49
C LYS A 127 3.28 10.64 -22.46
N ASP A 128 2.53 11.61 -22.94
CA ASP A 128 1.54 12.36 -22.20
C ASP A 128 0.50 11.39 -21.60
N LEU A 129 0.57 11.16 -20.29
CA LEU A 129 -0.31 10.26 -19.57
C LEU A 129 -1.79 10.62 -19.75
N SER A 130 -2.11 11.91 -19.85
CA SER A 130 -3.48 12.37 -20.08
C SER A 130 -4.06 11.82 -21.40
N LYS A 131 -3.24 11.73 -22.44
CA LYS A 131 -3.64 11.13 -23.73
C LYS A 131 -3.75 9.61 -23.69
N VAL A 132 -2.99 8.97 -22.80
CA VAL A 132 -3.04 7.51 -22.62
C VAL A 132 -4.30 7.13 -21.87
N PHE A 133 -4.59 7.79 -20.76
CA PHE A 133 -5.70 7.44 -19.87
C PHE A 133 -7.02 8.10 -20.24
N GLY A 134 -6.99 9.17 -21.08
CA GLY A 134 -8.21 9.85 -21.53
C GLY A 134 -8.82 10.83 -20.53
N PHE A 135 -8.08 11.16 -19.47
CA PHE A 135 -8.43 12.21 -18.49
C PHE A 135 -7.15 12.98 -18.09
N PRO A 136 -7.27 14.18 -17.50
CA PRO A 136 -6.10 14.97 -17.09
C PRO A 136 -5.27 14.24 -16.02
N VAL A 137 -4.00 13.97 -16.32
CA VAL A 137 -3.03 13.36 -15.39
C VAL A 137 -1.88 14.32 -15.18
N ASP A 138 -1.73 14.82 -13.94
CA ASP A 138 -0.55 15.54 -13.50
C ASP A 138 0.37 14.56 -12.76
N SER A 139 1.59 14.37 -13.24
CA SER A 139 2.59 13.49 -12.62
C SER A 139 3.05 13.96 -11.23
N ASN A 140 2.77 15.22 -10.86
CA ASN A 140 3.04 15.75 -9.52
C ASN A 140 1.84 15.53 -8.56
N ASP A 141 0.69 15.14 -9.06
CA ASP A 141 -0.47 14.82 -8.25
C ASP A 141 -0.31 13.41 -7.65
N GLN A 142 0.17 13.36 -6.42
CA GLN A 142 0.45 12.12 -5.71
C GLN A 142 -0.78 11.21 -5.60
N GLN A 143 -1.98 11.78 -5.42
CA GLN A 143 -3.21 11.00 -5.33
C GLN A 143 -3.55 10.32 -6.65
N THR A 144 -3.47 11.03 -7.77
CA THR A 144 -3.68 10.44 -9.09
C THR A 144 -2.64 9.36 -9.39
N MET A 145 -1.36 9.61 -9.11
CA MET A 145 -0.30 8.63 -9.35
C MET A 145 -0.45 7.38 -8.48
N PHE A 146 -0.87 7.55 -7.22
CA PHE A 146 -1.20 6.43 -6.35
C PHE A 146 -2.34 5.59 -6.92
N CYS A 147 -3.46 6.20 -7.32
CA CYS A 147 -4.59 5.47 -7.90
C CYS A 147 -4.19 4.71 -9.18
N LEU A 148 -3.33 5.29 -10.03
CA LEU A 148 -2.84 4.63 -11.24
C LEU A 148 -2.00 3.39 -10.90
N SER A 149 -1.17 3.45 -9.85
CA SER A 149 -0.33 2.32 -9.42
C SER A 149 -1.13 1.13 -8.89
N LEU A 150 -2.32 1.34 -8.33
CA LEU A 150 -3.19 0.25 -7.86
C LEU A 150 -3.70 -0.65 -9.01
N GLY A 151 -3.70 -0.15 -10.23
CA GLY A 151 -4.11 -0.91 -11.42
C GLY A 151 -2.97 -1.55 -12.19
N GLU A 152 -1.73 -1.39 -11.75
CA GLU A 152 -0.58 -2.07 -12.34
C GLU A 152 -0.53 -3.52 -11.84
N VAL A 153 -0.63 -4.46 -12.78
CA VAL A 153 -0.37 -5.88 -12.50
C VAL A 153 1.12 -6.08 -12.64
N ASP A 154 1.79 -6.57 -11.62
CA ASP A 154 3.17 -7.00 -11.72
C ASP A 154 3.31 -7.99 -12.88
N SER A 155 4.42 -7.91 -13.63
CA SER A 155 4.72 -8.76 -14.80
C SER A 155 4.61 -10.27 -14.53
N ASP A 156 4.51 -10.65 -13.28
CA ASP A 156 4.42 -12.04 -12.80
C ASP A 156 2.99 -12.47 -12.44
N GLY A 157 1.97 -11.61 -12.65
CA GLY A 157 0.55 -11.93 -12.43
C GLY A 157 0.17 -12.10 -10.95
N ASN A 158 0.97 -11.60 -10.03
CA ASN A 158 0.70 -11.57 -8.60
C ASN A 158 0.25 -10.14 -8.23
N SER A 159 -1.00 -10.02 -7.78
CA SER A 159 -1.55 -8.82 -7.13
C SER A 159 -1.34 -8.90 -5.64
#